data_e5f9e9c6e2d439132aa5b274451b05f8
#
_entry.id   e5f9e9c6e2d439132aa5b274451b05f8
#
_cell.length_a   1.000
_cell.length_b   1.000
_cell.length_c   1.000
_cell.angle_alpha   90.00
_cell.angle_beta   90.00
_cell.angle_gamma   90.00
#
_symmetry.space_group_name_H-M   'P 1'
#
loop_
_entity.id
_entity.type
_entity.pdbx_description
1 polymer ?
#
loop_
_entity_poly.entity_id
_entity_poly.type
_entity_poly.pdbx_seq_one_letter_code
_entity_poly.pdbx_strand_id
1 'polypeptide(L)'
;MRIRSPSLFRRYPIPAFIILLLLAGLILISLRIKERKGVAFFDALLMEICSPFQKGATSVSRSIGGVLQRVVSLTQVQQENEKLKHRIAELQNENHQRKEMALANERLRNLLQFRQQMVTSMMGAEVIGQDPSPWFKSVTIDKGEKQGLRKGMAVISPEGVVGQILKTSPDYATVLLITDYNSAIDAIVQRTRAKGIVEGKEENRCQLKYLLRTEDVEPGDVVITSGMDGKFPKGLMVGEIQKVDKRHFGVFQYAELVPKVDLARLEEVFVITEFSIPTPLPQEDKRIKARKPTGGSPKKR
;
A
#
# COMPACT_ATOMS: atom_id res chain seq x y z
N MET A 1 -27.10 -96.51 -0.82
CA MET A 1 -25.82 -95.76 -0.93
C MET A 1 -25.88 -94.93 -2.20
N ARG A 2 -26.22 -93.61 -2.07
CA ARG A 2 -26.41 -92.67 -3.23
C ARG A 2 -25.13 -91.87 -3.39
N ILE A 3 -24.48 -92.10 -4.52
CA ILE A 3 -23.27 -91.35 -4.90
C ILE A 3 -23.74 -90.03 -5.50
N ARG A 4 -23.45 -88.91 -4.82
CA ARG A 4 -23.65 -87.54 -5.30
C ARG A 4 -22.49 -87.18 -6.20
N SER A 5 -22.76 -86.97 -7.48
CA SER A 5 -21.81 -86.38 -8.44
C SER A 5 -21.69 -84.87 -8.21
N PRO A 6 -20.52 -84.28 -8.16
CA PRO A 6 -20.35 -82.86 -7.95
C PRO A 6 -20.64 -82.04 -9.21
N SER A 7 -21.64 -81.17 -9.18
CA SER A 7 -22.02 -80.26 -10.27
C SER A 7 -21.05 -79.09 -10.38
N LEU A 8 -19.82 -79.34 -10.85
CA LEU A 8 -18.81 -78.27 -11.10
C LEU A 8 -19.12 -77.42 -12.36
N PHE A 9 -19.97 -77.93 -13.25
CA PHE A 9 -20.30 -77.30 -14.53
C PHE A 9 -21.27 -76.10 -14.43
N ARG A 10 -21.94 -75.89 -13.30
CA ARG A 10 -23.00 -74.83 -13.22
C ARG A 10 -22.47 -73.47 -12.72
N ARG A 11 -21.21 -73.40 -12.23
CA ARG A 11 -20.69 -72.19 -11.59
C ARG A 11 -19.75 -71.36 -12.47
N TYR A 12 -19.23 -71.95 -13.54
CA TYR A 12 -18.30 -71.23 -14.43
C TYR A 12 -18.53 -71.62 -15.91
N PRO A 13 -19.62 -71.15 -16.56
CA PRO A 13 -19.91 -71.51 -17.96
C PRO A 13 -18.86 -71.01 -18.94
N ILE A 14 -18.27 -69.86 -18.67
CA ILE A 14 -17.30 -69.21 -19.54
C ILE A 14 -15.94 -69.95 -19.58
N PRO A 15 -15.28 -70.24 -18.45
CA PRO A 15 -14.02 -70.98 -18.49
C PRO A 15 -14.20 -72.40 -18.94
N ALA A 16 -15.37 -73.08 -18.64
CA ALA A 16 -15.66 -74.42 -19.15
C ALA A 16 -15.80 -74.41 -20.67
N PHE A 17 -16.41 -73.39 -21.26
CA PHE A 17 -16.53 -73.24 -22.71
C PHE A 17 -15.16 -73.01 -23.36
N ILE A 18 -14.28 -72.20 -22.74
CA ILE A 18 -12.91 -71.97 -23.22
C ILE A 18 -12.08 -73.26 -23.20
N ILE A 19 -12.18 -74.02 -22.12
CA ILE A 19 -11.46 -75.28 -21.99
C ILE A 19 -11.99 -76.29 -23.02
N LEU A 20 -13.29 -76.37 -23.26
CA LEU A 20 -13.88 -77.23 -24.29
C LEU A 20 -13.42 -76.85 -25.67
N LEU A 21 -13.31 -75.58 -25.98
CA LEU A 21 -12.85 -75.03 -27.24
C LEU A 21 -11.34 -75.29 -27.47
N LEU A 22 -10.53 -75.20 -26.44
CA LEU A 22 -9.13 -75.58 -26.47
C LEU A 22 -8.93 -77.08 -26.67
N LEU A 23 -9.71 -77.90 -25.96
CA LEU A 23 -9.71 -79.35 -26.14
C LEU A 23 -10.14 -79.77 -27.53
N ALA A 24 -11.18 -79.19 -28.07
CA ALA A 24 -11.66 -79.41 -29.46
C ALA A 24 -10.57 -79.00 -30.50
N GLY A 25 -9.89 -77.85 -30.24
CA GLY A 25 -8.74 -77.42 -31.07
C GLY A 25 -7.60 -78.41 -31.05
N LEU A 26 -7.25 -78.92 -29.84
CA LEU A 26 -6.16 -79.89 -29.65
C LEU A 26 -6.48 -81.26 -30.30
N ILE A 27 -7.76 -81.74 -30.23
CA ILE A 27 -8.25 -82.92 -30.91
C ILE A 27 -8.22 -82.74 -32.45
N LEU A 28 -8.62 -81.60 -32.95
CA LEU A 28 -8.52 -81.29 -34.37
C LEU A 28 -7.10 -81.30 -34.90
N ILE A 29 -6.16 -80.73 -34.14
CA ILE A 29 -4.75 -80.77 -34.48
C ILE A 29 -4.20 -82.19 -34.43
N SER A 30 -4.60 -82.98 -33.45
CA SER A 30 -4.17 -84.38 -33.33
C SER A 30 -4.69 -85.27 -34.48
N LEU A 31 -5.92 -85.05 -34.92
CA LEU A 31 -6.48 -85.74 -36.07
C LEU A 31 -5.83 -85.36 -37.41
N ARG A 32 -5.30 -84.17 -37.52
CA ARG A 32 -4.66 -83.63 -38.69
C ARG A 32 -3.28 -84.23 -39.01
N ILE A 33 -2.63 -84.85 -38.05
CA ILE A 33 -1.28 -85.42 -38.19
C ILE A 33 -1.32 -86.68 -39.02
N LYS A 34 -2.50 -87.26 -39.26
CA LYS A 34 -2.63 -88.57 -39.90
C LYS A 34 -3.06 -88.60 -41.41
N GLU A 35 -3.56 -87.46 -42.00
CA GLU A 35 -3.92 -87.45 -43.41
C GLU A 35 -3.46 -86.24 -44.17
N ARG A 36 -2.60 -86.46 -45.14
CA ARG A 36 -1.96 -85.43 -46.00
C ARG A 36 -2.76 -85.17 -47.31
N LYS A 37 -4.05 -85.01 -47.31
CA LYS A 37 -4.73 -84.50 -48.53
C LYS A 37 -6.09 -83.88 -48.15
N GLY A 38 -6.18 -82.56 -48.21
CA GLY A 38 -7.45 -81.85 -48.06
C GLY A 38 -7.38 -80.49 -47.31
N VAL A 39 -6.26 -79.76 -47.47
CA VAL A 39 -5.95 -78.65 -46.57
C VAL A 39 -6.53 -77.27 -47.01
N ALA A 40 -6.94 -77.12 -48.28
CA ALA A 40 -7.27 -75.78 -48.80
C ALA A 40 -8.61 -75.18 -48.33
N PHE A 41 -9.58 -75.99 -47.97
CA PHE A 41 -10.91 -75.50 -47.62
C PHE A 41 -11.02 -75.08 -46.13
N PHE A 42 -10.36 -75.77 -45.24
CA PHE A 42 -10.39 -75.48 -43.82
C PHE A 42 -9.49 -74.28 -43.42
N ASP A 43 -8.39 -74.03 -44.14
CA ASP A 43 -7.54 -72.88 -43.92
C ASP A 43 -8.25 -71.57 -44.31
N ALA A 44 -9.03 -71.60 -45.36
CA ALA A 44 -9.87 -70.47 -45.79
C ALA A 44 -10.96 -70.14 -44.74
N LEU A 45 -11.65 -71.15 -44.20
CA LEU A 45 -12.73 -70.98 -43.23
C LEU A 45 -12.20 -70.53 -41.89
N LEU A 46 -11.04 -71.00 -41.42
CA LEU A 46 -10.38 -70.57 -40.18
C LEU A 46 -9.89 -69.13 -40.31
N MET A 47 -9.32 -68.73 -41.44
CA MET A 47 -8.90 -67.35 -41.66
C MET A 47 -10.10 -66.40 -41.71
N GLU A 48 -11.23 -66.81 -42.26
CA GLU A 48 -12.42 -65.94 -42.35
C GLU A 48 -13.11 -65.73 -41.00
N ILE A 49 -13.09 -66.73 -40.11
CA ILE A 49 -13.66 -66.66 -38.77
C ILE A 49 -12.69 -65.90 -37.78
N CYS A 50 -11.37 -66.04 -37.95
CA CYS A 50 -10.41 -65.34 -37.09
C CYS A 50 -10.13 -63.88 -37.48
N SER A 51 -10.36 -63.53 -38.76
CA SER A 51 -10.15 -62.17 -39.29
C SER A 51 -10.93 -61.09 -38.56
N PRO A 52 -12.23 -61.21 -38.24
CA PRO A 52 -12.97 -60.18 -37.51
C PRO A 52 -12.48 -60.02 -36.05
N PHE A 53 -12.00 -61.10 -35.42
CA PHE A 53 -11.45 -61.06 -34.06
C PHE A 53 -10.13 -60.31 -34.00
N GLN A 54 -9.23 -60.50 -34.95
CA GLN A 54 -7.97 -59.78 -35.04
C GLN A 54 -8.20 -58.26 -35.35
N LYS A 55 -9.14 -57.97 -36.23
CA LYS A 55 -9.51 -56.55 -36.53
C LYS A 55 -10.18 -55.87 -35.32
N GLY A 56 -11.02 -56.58 -34.55
CA GLY A 56 -11.64 -56.09 -33.34
C GLY A 56 -10.62 -55.80 -32.23
N ALA A 57 -9.69 -56.73 -31.99
CA ALA A 57 -8.64 -56.58 -30.94
C ALA A 57 -7.72 -55.38 -31.22
N THR A 58 -7.31 -55.16 -32.45
CA THR A 58 -6.42 -54.03 -32.82
C THR A 58 -7.17 -52.68 -32.81
N SER A 59 -8.45 -52.63 -33.11
CA SER A 59 -9.24 -51.42 -33.05
C SER A 59 -9.55 -50.99 -31.61
N VAL A 60 -9.82 -51.95 -30.70
CA VAL A 60 -10.03 -51.68 -29.27
C VAL A 60 -8.75 -51.20 -28.61
N SER A 61 -7.62 -51.82 -28.94
CA SER A 61 -6.31 -51.39 -28.41
C SER A 61 -5.91 -49.97 -28.80
N ARG A 62 -6.20 -49.58 -30.07
CA ARG A 62 -5.95 -48.18 -30.52
C ARG A 62 -6.89 -47.16 -29.88
N SER A 63 -8.15 -47.54 -29.66
CA SER A 63 -9.13 -46.64 -29.05
C SER A 63 -8.85 -46.40 -27.58
N ILE A 64 -8.42 -47.43 -26.82
CA ILE A 64 -8.06 -47.30 -25.40
C ILE A 64 -6.79 -46.46 -25.23
N GLY A 65 -5.76 -46.66 -26.06
CA GLY A 65 -4.53 -45.87 -26.04
C GLY A 65 -4.78 -44.37 -26.32
N GLY A 66 -5.65 -44.06 -27.26
CA GLY A 66 -5.99 -42.66 -27.58
C GLY A 66 -6.79 -41.95 -26.51
N VAL A 67 -7.65 -42.64 -25.77
CA VAL A 67 -8.43 -42.06 -24.67
C VAL A 67 -7.53 -41.83 -23.43
N LEU A 68 -6.69 -42.80 -23.11
CA LEU A 68 -5.71 -42.66 -22.00
C LEU A 68 -4.73 -41.50 -22.25
N GLN A 69 -4.18 -41.35 -23.46
CA GLN A 69 -3.34 -40.22 -23.80
C GLN A 69 -4.05 -38.86 -23.69
N ARG A 70 -5.32 -38.77 -24.10
CA ARG A 70 -6.12 -37.55 -23.96
C ARG A 70 -6.42 -37.19 -22.50
N VAL A 71 -6.70 -38.17 -21.64
CA VAL A 71 -6.93 -37.92 -20.21
C VAL A 71 -5.66 -37.48 -19.53
N VAL A 72 -4.51 -38.11 -19.81
CA VAL A 72 -3.21 -37.70 -19.26
C VAL A 72 -2.81 -36.30 -19.74
N SER A 73 -3.01 -35.99 -21.02
CA SER A 73 -2.71 -34.64 -21.53
C SER A 73 -3.64 -33.56 -20.95
N LEU A 74 -4.90 -33.84 -20.69
CA LEU A 74 -5.81 -32.88 -20.04
C LEU A 74 -5.41 -32.59 -18.60
N THR A 75 -4.99 -33.61 -17.84
CA THR A 75 -4.52 -33.38 -16.46
C THR A 75 -3.19 -32.64 -16.42
N GLN A 76 -2.28 -32.89 -17.37
CA GLN A 76 -1.05 -32.13 -17.51
C GLN A 76 -1.30 -30.67 -17.85
N VAL A 77 -2.20 -30.39 -18.82
CA VAL A 77 -2.58 -29.01 -19.18
C VAL A 77 -3.25 -28.29 -18.00
N GLN A 78 -4.10 -28.97 -17.23
CA GLN A 78 -4.69 -28.38 -16.03
C GLN A 78 -3.64 -28.04 -14.99
N GLN A 79 -2.70 -28.95 -14.69
CA GLN A 79 -1.61 -28.70 -13.75
C GLN A 79 -0.70 -27.56 -14.22
N GLU A 80 -0.40 -27.50 -15.51
CA GLU A 80 0.39 -26.41 -16.09
C GLU A 80 -0.36 -25.08 -16.02
N ASN A 81 -1.66 -25.09 -16.28
CA ASN A 81 -2.50 -23.88 -16.14
C ASN A 81 -2.53 -23.37 -14.69
N GLU A 82 -2.65 -24.27 -13.70
CA GLU A 82 -2.57 -23.89 -12.29
C GLU A 82 -1.19 -23.34 -11.92
N LYS A 83 -0.11 -24.00 -12.36
CA LYS A 83 1.26 -23.49 -12.15
C LYS A 83 1.46 -22.11 -12.79
N LEU A 84 0.96 -21.91 -13.99
CA LEU A 84 1.03 -20.62 -14.69
C LEU A 84 0.22 -19.56 -13.97
N LYS A 85 -0.97 -19.87 -13.46
CA LYS A 85 -1.78 -18.94 -12.65
C LYS A 85 -1.05 -18.55 -11.36
N HIS A 86 -0.47 -19.53 -10.66
CA HIS A 86 0.36 -19.25 -9.47
C HIS A 86 1.55 -18.35 -9.81
N ARG A 87 2.24 -18.64 -10.92
CA ARG A 87 3.40 -17.83 -11.35
C ARG A 87 3.00 -16.41 -11.76
N ILE A 88 1.84 -16.25 -12.42
CA ILE A 88 1.28 -14.92 -12.73
C ILE A 88 0.97 -14.16 -11.45
N ALA A 89 0.31 -14.79 -10.48
CA ALA A 89 0.00 -14.15 -9.19
C ALA A 89 1.27 -13.75 -8.43
N GLU A 90 2.29 -14.60 -8.41
CA GLU A 90 3.59 -14.30 -7.82
C GLU A 90 4.27 -13.11 -8.51
N LEU A 91 4.35 -13.13 -9.85
CA LEU A 91 4.94 -12.03 -10.62
C LEU A 91 4.16 -10.72 -10.48
N GLN A 92 2.84 -10.79 -10.37
CA GLN A 92 2.03 -9.61 -10.10
C GLN A 92 2.33 -9.03 -8.71
N ASN A 93 2.46 -9.88 -7.70
CA ASN A 93 2.82 -9.46 -6.35
C ASN A 93 4.23 -8.83 -6.31
N GLU A 94 5.22 -9.48 -6.95
CA GLU A 94 6.57 -8.89 -7.09
C GLU A 94 6.53 -7.53 -7.81
N ASN A 95 5.72 -7.40 -8.85
CA ASN A 95 5.60 -6.14 -9.59
C ASN A 95 4.98 -5.04 -8.73
N HIS A 96 3.94 -5.38 -7.91
CA HIS A 96 3.36 -4.44 -6.96
C HIS A 96 4.38 -4.00 -5.92
N GLN A 97 5.13 -4.93 -5.32
CA GLN A 97 6.18 -4.58 -4.35
C GLN A 97 7.25 -3.68 -4.96
N ARG A 98 7.69 -3.98 -6.19
CA ARG A 98 8.68 -3.13 -6.90
C ARG A 98 8.14 -1.72 -7.19
N LYS A 99 6.87 -1.60 -7.54
CA LYS A 99 6.22 -0.29 -7.75
C LYS A 99 6.16 0.51 -6.46
N GLU A 100 5.74 -0.11 -5.34
CA GLU A 100 5.72 0.56 -4.04
C GLU A 100 7.12 1.01 -3.60
N MET A 101 8.14 0.16 -3.78
CA MET A 101 9.53 0.54 -3.48
C MET A 101 10.02 1.71 -4.36
N ALA A 102 9.63 1.76 -5.63
CA ALA A 102 9.99 2.86 -6.53
C ALA A 102 9.33 4.17 -6.10
N LEU A 103 8.02 4.14 -5.75
CA LEU A 103 7.29 5.30 -5.25
C LEU A 103 7.85 5.79 -3.92
N ALA A 104 8.15 4.87 -2.99
CA ALA A 104 8.80 5.22 -1.72
C ALA A 104 10.17 5.86 -1.94
N ASN A 105 10.98 5.34 -2.88
CA ASN A 105 12.30 5.90 -3.20
C ASN A 105 12.20 7.31 -3.79
N GLU A 106 11.20 7.55 -4.66
CA GLU A 106 10.93 8.87 -5.21
C GLU A 106 10.53 9.86 -4.11
N ARG A 107 9.59 9.47 -3.22
CA ARG A 107 9.21 10.29 -2.05
C ARG A 107 10.42 10.62 -1.18
N LEU A 108 11.21 9.61 -0.81
CA LEU A 108 12.40 9.82 0.02
C LEU A 108 13.43 10.75 -0.62
N ARG A 109 13.62 10.69 -1.94
CA ARG A 109 14.48 11.64 -2.66
C ARG A 109 13.94 13.06 -2.59
N ASN A 110 12.63 13.25 -2.77
CA ASN A 110 11.99 14.56 -2.67
C ASN A 110 12.13 15.13 -1.25
N LEU A 111 11.95 14.28 -0.23
CA LEU A 111 12.15 14.65 1.18
C LEU A 111 13.60 15.06 1.47
N LEU A 112 14.58 14.32 0.96
CA LEU A 112 16.00 14.66 1.12
C LEU A 112 16.36 15.99 0.46
N GLN A 113 15.85 16.26 -0.73
CA GLN A 113 16.05 17.54 -1.44
C GLN A 113 15.42 18.69 -0.65
N PHE A 114 14.20 18.50 -0.15
CA PHE A 114 13.52 19.48 0.68
C PHE A 114 14.31 19.80 1.94
N ARG A 115 14.80 18.78 2.67
CA ARG A 115 15.64 18.97 3.86
C ARG A 115 16.91 19.77 3.56
N GLN A 116 17.55 19.55 2.41
CA GLN A 116 18.77 20.28 2.03
C GLN A 116 18.53 21.76 1.69
N GLN A 117 17.31 22.13 1.28
CA GLN A 117 16.94 23.50 0.93
C GLN A 117 16.56 24.34 2.15
N MET A 118 16.22 23.72 3.27
CA MET A 118 15.82 24.41 4.50
C MET A 118 17.00 24.63 5.42
N VAL A 119 17.18 25.88 5.86
CA VAL A 119 18.25 26.29 6.80
C VAL A 119 17.97 25.83 8.25
N THR A 120 16.82 25.21 8.50
CA THR A 120 16.31 24.85 9.82
C THR A 120 16.62 23.38 10.13
N SER A 121 17.00 23.09 11.38
CA SER A 121 17.21 21.71 11.83
C SER A 121 15.88 20.96 11.86
N MET A 122 15.78 19.85 11.11
CA MET A 122 14.57 19.06 10.97
C MET A 122 14.84 17.57 11.13
N MET A 123 13.89 16.88 11.78
CA MET A 123 13.89 15.44 11.95
C MET A 123 12.76 14.82 11.12
N GLY A 124 13.09 13.88 10.25
CA GLY A 124 12.09 13.07 9.54
C GLY A 124 11.46 12.05 10.46
N ALA A 125 10.16 11.86 10.32
CA ALA A 125 9.36 10.88 11.06
C ALA A 125 8.31 10.27 10.15
N GLU A 126 7.96 9.00 10.38
CA GLU A 126 6.92 8.27 9.68
C GLU A 126 5.60 8.35 10.44
N VAL A 127 4.50 8.49 9.73
CA VAL A 127 3.15 8.46 10.32
C VAL A 127 2.75 7.01 10.50
N ILE A 128 2.66 6.57 11.76
CA ILE A 128 2.35 5.18 12.14
C ILE A 128 0.90 4.96 12.53
N GLY A 129 0.11 6.01 12.63
CA GLY A 129 -1.31 5.90 12.97
C GLY A 129 -2.05 7.22 12.84
N GLN A 130 -3.36 7.12 12.63
CA GLN A 130 -4.29 8.25 12.60
C GLN A 130 -5.40 7.99 13.61
N ASP A 131 -5.78 9.02 14.36
CA ASP A 131 -6.90 8.93 15.31
C ASP A 131 -8.21 8.87 14.51
N PRO A 132 -9.03 7.82 14.68
CA PRO A 132 -10.32 7.71 14.00
C PRO A 132 -11.40 8.58 14.63
N SER A 133 -11.11 9.28 15.72
CA SER A 133 -12.07 10.13 16.43
C SER A 133 -12.49 11.34 15.58
N PRO A 134 -13.79 11.62 15.47
CA PRO A 134 -14.25 12.84 14.79
C PRO A 134 -13.94 14.12 15.58
N TRP A 135 -13.62 14.01 16.87
CA TRP A 135 -13.40 15.13 17.80
C TRP A 135 -11.96 15.66 17.81
N PHE A 136 -10.99 14.78 17.50
CA PHE A 136 -9.58 15.12 17.47
C PHE A 136 -8.95 14.69 16.16
N LYS A 137 -8.52 15.65 15.37
CA LYS A 137 -7.78 15.36 14.14
C LYS A 137 -6.30 15.30 14.46
N SER A 138 -5.80 14.11 14.71
CA SER A 138 -4.41 13.88 15.07
C SER A 138 -3.81 12.65 14.40
N VAL A 139 -2.49 12.68 14.21
CA VAL A 139 -1.71 11.55 13.73
C VAL A 139 -0.61 11.21 14.73
N THR A 140 -0.18 9.96 14.74
CA THR A 140 0.93 9.48 15.58
C THR A 140 2.15 9.23 14.70
N ILE A 141 3.32 9.70 15.14
CA ILE A 141 4.59 9.52 14.44
C ILE A 141 5.54 8.63 15.23
N ASP A 142 6.46 7.95 14.53
CA ASP A 142 7.43 6.96 15.04
C ASP A 142 8.62 7.56 15.82
N LYS A 143 8.57 8.83 16.17
CA LYS A 143 9.60 9.55 16.94
C LYS A 143 9.01 10.19 18.19
N GLY A 144 9.78 10.20 19.28
CA GLY A 144 9.33 10.69 20.58
C GLY A 144 10.40 11.46 21.35
N GLU A 145 10.29 11.44 22.68
CA GLU A 145 11.19 12.18 23.59
C GLU A 145 12.64 11.70 23.50
N LYS A 146 12.89 10.40 23.28
CA LYS A 146 14.25 9.86 23.11
C LYS A 146 15.00 10.49 21.94
N GLN A 147 14.26 10.93 20.91
CA GLN A 147 14.81 11.64 19.77
C GLN A 147 14.80 13.17 19.93
N GLY A 148 14.43 13.66 21.11
CA GLY A 148 14.43 15.08 21.44
C GLY A 148 13.16 15.83 21.06
N LEU A 149 12.08 15.14 20.70
CA LEU A 149 10.82 15.79 20.39
C LEU A 149 10.14 16.32 21.66
N ARG A 150 9.49 17.47 21.53
CA ARG A 150 8.80 18.15 22.63
C ARG A 150 7.45 18.68 22.15
N LYS A 151 6.51 18.81 23.09
CA LYS A 151 5.22 19.45 22.86
C LYS A 151 5.41 20.86 22.27
N GLY A 152 4.62 21.20 21.27
CA GLY A 152 4.61 22.50 20.59
C GLY A 152 5.55 22.61 19.41
N MET A 153 6.43 21.63 19.15
CA MET A 153 7.25 21.61 17.95
C MET A 153 6.40 21.56 16.70
N ALA A 154 6.76 22.33 15.67
CA ALA A 154 6.07 22.36 14.40
C ALA A 154 6.31 21.10 13.58
N VAL A 155 5.27 20.64 12.91
CA VAL A 155 5.31 19.49 12.00
C VAL A 155 4.91 19.96 10.61
N ILE A 156 5.74 19.64 9.62
CA ILE A 156 5.58 20.07 8.23
C ILE A 156 5.77 18.90 7.26
N SER A 157 5.30 19.09 6.04
CA SER A 157 5.65 18.29 4.87
C SER A 157 6.33 19.17 3.82
N PRO A 158 6.87 18.62 2.72
CA PRO A 158 7.38 19.43 1.60
C PRO A 158 6.34 20.37 1.00
N GLU A 159 5.08 20.04 1.11
CA GLU A 159 3.96 20.80 0.56
C GLU A 159 3.52 21.95 1.47
N GLY A 160 3.77 21.85 2.80
CA GLY A 160 3.39 22.87 3.74
C GLY A 160 3.22 22.40 5.18
N VAL A 161 2.42 23.15 5.94
CA VAL A 161 2.21 22.90 7.36
C VAL A 161 1.25 21.73 7.59
N VAL A 162 1.65 20.79 8.44
CA VAL A 162 0.84 19.65 8.89
C VAL A 162 0.17 19.93 10.23
N GLY A 163 0.92 20.45 11.23
CA GLY A 163 0.40 20.70 12.56
C GLY A 163 1.51 20.95 13.58
N GLN A 164 1.22 20.62 14.84
CA GLN A 164 2.19 20.74 15.95
C GLN A 164 2.11 19.52 16.86
N ILE A 165 3.22 19.22 17.56
CA ILE A 165 3.22 18.14 18.53
C ILE A 165 2.32 18.50 19.71
N LEU A 166 1.29 17.68 19.95
CA LEU A 166 0.34 17.83 21.06
C LEU A 166 0.89 17.21 22.35
N LYS A 167 1.42 15.99 22.25
CA LYS A 167 2.00 15.22 23.35
C LYS A 167 3.08 14.29 22.82
N THR A 168 4.02 13.97 23.70
CA THR A 168 5.13 13.05 23.42
C THR A 168 5.10 11.87 24.37
N SER A 169 5.63 10.75 23.90
CA SER A 169 5.95 9.53 24.63
C SER A 169 7.42 9.19 24.36
N PRO A 170 8.03 8.22 25.03
CA PRO A 170 9.45 7.93 24.83
C PRO A 170 9.82 7.64 23.37
N ASP A 171 8.98 6.89 22.64
CA ASP A 171 9.29 6.38 21.30
C ASP A 171 8.35 6.92 20.19
N TYR A 172 7.27 7.63 20.54
CA TYR A 172 6.31 8.19 19.60
C TYR A 172 5.75 9.53 20.07
N ALA A 173 5.18 10.30 19.15
CA ALA A 173 4.49 11.54 19.47
C ALA A 173 3.17 11.65 18.71
N THR A 174 2.22 12.37 19.33
CA THR A 174 0.93 12.71 18.70
C THR A 174 1.00 14.12 18.15
N VAL A 175 0.68 14.27 16.89
CA VAL A 175 0.63 15.55 16.16
C VAL A 175 -0.82 15.99 16.02
N LEU A 176 -1.12 17.20 16.47
CA LEU A 176 -2.41 17.86 16.25
C LEU A 176 -2.39 18.49 14.86
N LEU A 177 -3.31 18.09 14.00
CA LEU A 177 -3.38 18.62 12.63
C LEU A 177 -3.92 20.05 12.60
N ILE A 178 -3.55 20.83 11.56
CA ILE A 178 -4.01 22.21 11.40
C ILE A 178 -5.53 22.32 11.20
N THR A 179 -6.19 21.22 10.81
CA THR A 179 -7.65 21.14 10.63
C THR A 179 -8.40 20.82 11.92
N ASP A 180 -7.70 20.55 13.03
CA ASP A 180 -8.33 20.36 14.34
C ASP A 180 -8.81 21.70 14.91
N TYR A 181 -9.96 21.71 15.57
CA TYR A 181 -10.53 22.92 16.18
C TYR A 181 -9.65 23.55 17.26
N ASN A 182 -8.80 22.75 17.89
CA ASN A 182 -7.87 23.23 18.91
C ASN A 182 -6.53 23.68 18.34
N SER A 183 -6.36 23.61 17.03
CA SER A 183 -5.17 24.08 16.34
C SER A 183 -5.31 25.55 16.03
N ALA A 184 -4.27 26.34 16.38
CA ALA A 184 -4.19 27.76 16.07
C ALA A 184 -2.77 28.09 15.61
N ILE A 185 -2.63 28.73 14.44
CA ILE A 185 -1.36 29.05 13.80
C ILE A 185 -1.40 30.51 13.34
N ASP A 186 -0.38 31.28 13.76
CA ASP A 186 -0.22 32.65 13.27
C ASP A 186 0.17 32.66 11.80
N ALA A 187 -0.65 33.31 10.99
CA ALA A 187 -0.52 33.32 9.55
C ALA A 187 -0.66 34.72 8.95
N ILE A 188 -0.18 34.82 7.73
CA ILE A 188 -0.32 36.04 6.92
C ILE A 188 -0.76 35.66 5.51
N VAL A 189 -1.57 36.51 4.91
CA VAL A 189 -1.85 36.44 3.46
C VAL A 189 -0.59 36.86 2.70
N GLN A 190 -0.13 36.04 1.77
CA GLN A 190 1.17 36.27 1.11
C GLN A 190 1.18 37.57 0.30
N ARG A 191 0.10 37.89 -0.43
CA ARG A 191 -0.05 39.07 -1.30
C ARG A 191 -0.11 40.37 -0.50
N THR A 192 -1.04 40.46 0.43
CA THR A 192 -1.37 41.71 1.13
C THR A 192 -0.65 41.87 2.47
N ARG A 193 -0.05 40.80 2.97
CA ARG A 193 0.55 40.72 4.31
C ARG A 193 -0.45 40.88 5.45
N ALA A 194 -1.76 40.79 5.15
CA ALA A 194 -2.83 40.79 6.13
C ALA A 194 -2.59 39.67 7.16
N LYS A 195 -2.65 40.00 8.45
CA LYS A 195 -2.37 39.08 9.55
C LYS A 195 -3.65 38.45 10.06
N GLY A 196 -3.57 37.18 10.44
CA GLY A 196 -4.67 36.46 11.06
C GLY A 196 -4.18 35.19 11.74
N ILE A 197 -5.12 34.47 12.32
CA ILE A 197 -4.89 33.17 12.95
C ILE A 197 -5.66 32.12 12.17
N VAL A 198 -4.96 31.08 11.72
CA VAL A 198 -5.57 29.92 11.09
C VAL A 198 -5.99 28.94 12.17
N GLU A 199 -7.29 28.65 12.21
CA GLU A 199 -7.87 27.62 13.09
C GLU A 199 -8.54 26.54 12.24
N GLY A 200 -8.57 25.31 12.76
CA GLY A 200 -9.23 24.20 12.09
C GLY A 200 -10.76 24.37 12.08
N LYS A 201 -11.39 23.78 11.06
CA LYS A 201 -12.84 23.77 10.86
C LYS A 201 -13.30 22.37 10.44
N GLU A 202 -14.62 22.17 10.35
CA GLU A 202 -15.20 20.94 9.80
C GLU A 202 -14.74 20.65 8.37
N GLU A 203 -14.98 19.43 7.90
CA GLU A 203 -14.69 18.99 6.53
C GLU A 203 -13.22 19.16 6.07
N ASN A 204 -12.25 18.99 6.99
CA ASN A 204 -10.81 19.17 6.68
C ASN A 204 -10.45 20.54 6.10
N ARG A 205 -11.16 21.56 6.49
CA ARG A 205 -10.90 22.97 6.15
C ARG A 205 -10.30 23.70 7.32
N CYS A 206 -9.81 24.90 7.04
CA CYS A 206 -9.36 25.84 8.05
C CYS A 206 -10.06 27.18 7.86
N GLN A 207 -10.04 27.99 8.88
CA GLN A 207 -10.56 29.36 8.85
C GLN A 207 -9.49 30.33 9.31
N LEU A 208 -9.22 31.35 8.50
CA LEU A 208 -8.38 32.47 8.87
C LEU A 208 -9.24 33.51 9.56
N LYS A 209 -8.97 33.74 10.84
CA LYS A 209 -9.71 34.66 11.74
C LYS A 209 -8.89 35.91 12.02
N TYR A 210 -9.59 36.92 12.58
CA TYR A 210 -8.99 38.20 13.01
C TYR A 210 -8.42 39.05 11.87
N LEU A 211 -8.85 38.82 10.63
CA LEU A 211 -8.54 39.71 9.51
C LEU A 211 -9.30 41.03 9.65
N LEU A 212 -8.61 42.16 9.59
CA LEU A 212 -9.27 43.45 9.56
C LEU A 212 -10.11 43.59 8.28
N ARG A 213 -11.28 44.17 8.37
CA ARG A 213 -12.15 44.38 7.19
C ARG A 213 -11.57 45.35 6.17
N THR A 214 -10.61 46.17 6.59
CA THR A 214 -9.85 47.08 5.73
C THR A 214 -8.80 46.39 4.89
N GLU A 215 -8.44 45.14 5.27
CA GLU A 215 -7.47 44.35 4.53
C GLU A 215 -8.10 43.79 3.26
N ASP A 216 -7.37 43.90 2.17
CA ASP A 216 -7.78 43.38 0.88
C ASP A 216 -7.41 41.90 0.81
N VAL A 217 -8.42 41.02 0.94
CA VAL A 217 -8.28 39.56 0.91
C VAL A 217 -9.31 39.00 -0.06
N GLU A 218 -8.84 38.14 -0.98
CA GLU A 218 -9.62 37.57 -2.06
C GLU A 218 -9.51 36.04 -2.12
N PRO A 219 -10.50 35.35 -2.70
CA PRO A 219 -10.36 33.96 -3.07
C PRO A 219 -9.16 33.74 -4.00
N GLY A 220 -8.36 32.68 -3.79
CA GLY A 220 -7.11 32.42 -4.51
C GLY A 220 -5.86 32.97 -3.80
N ASP A 221 -6.03 33.79 -2.77
CA ASP A 221 -4.87 34.26 -1.98
C ASP A 221 -4.24 33.09 -1.21
N VAL A 222 -2.92 33.06 -1.25
CA VAL A 222 -2.10 32.08 -0.52
C VAL A 222 -1.87 32.54 0.91
N VAL A 223 -2.06 31.64 1.86
CA VAL A 223 -1.80 31.86 3.28
C VAL A 223 -0.51 31.13 3.69
N ILE A 224 0.39 31.86 4.35
CA ILE A 224 1.67 31.34 4.83
C ILE A 224 1.84 31.66 6.33
N THR A 225 2.72 30.92 7.00
CA THR A 225 3.05 31.15 8.40
C THR A 225 3.72 32.51 8.59
N SER A 226 3.39 33.21 9.68
CA SER A 226 3.94 34.53 10.00
C SER A 226 5.34 34.46 10.63
N GLY A 227 5.64 33.37 11.35
CA GLY A 227 6.85 33.22 12.17
C GLY A 227 6.78 33.95 13.53
N MET A 228 5.64 34.56 13.88
CA MET A 228 5.51 35.38 15.10
C MET A 228 5.19 34.53 16.35
N ASP A 229 4.62 33.36 16.19
CA ASP A 229 4.29 32.44 17.29
C ASP A 229 5.53 31.75 17.89
N GLY A 230 6.69 31.88 17.26
CA GLY A 230 7.92 31.22 17.69
C GLY A 230 7.94 29.71 17.54
N LYS A 231 6.91 29.12 16.90
CA LYS A 231 6.80 27.67 16.65
C LYS A 231 7.09 27.33 15.20
N PHE A 232 6.47 28.08 14.30
CA PHE A 232 6.64 27.86 12.86
C PHE A 232 7.60 28.89 12.25
N PRO A 233 8.57 28.47 11.43
CA PRO A 233 9.33 29.39 10.59
C PRO A 233 8.39 30.21 9.71
N LYS A 234 8.79 31.42 9.36
CA LYS A 234 8.05 32.29 8.45
C LYS A 234 8.09 31.74 7.03
N GLY A 235 6.94 31.80 6.34
CA GLY A 235 6.85 31.55 4.91
C GLY A 235 6.48 30.12 4.54
N LEU A 236 6.18 29.24 5.49
CA LEU A 236 5.65 27.90 5.21
C LEU A 236 4.22 28.01 4.67
N MET A 237 3.91 27.29 3.61
CA MET A 237 2.59 27.29 3.01
C MET A 237 1.57 26.61 3.95
N VAL A 238 0.46 27.29 4.23
CA VAL A 238 -0.63 26.74 5.03
C VAL A 238 -1.75 26.26 4.11
N GLY A 239 -2.19 27.11 3.19
CA GLY A 239 -3.26 26.79 2.26
C GLY A 239 -3.65 27.95 1.37
N GLU A 240 -4.77 27.79 0.67
CA GLU A 240 -5.33 28.77 -0.26
C GLU A 240 -6.74 29.16 0.15
N ILE A 241 -7.05 30.45 0.11
CA ILE A 241 -8.36 30.98 0.46
C ILE A 241 -9.36 30.63 -0.64
N GLN A 242 -10.43 29.95 -0.25
CA GLN A 242 -11.53 29.64 -1.17
C GLN A 242 -12.66 30.65 -1.09
N LYS A 243 -12.94 31.20 0.11
CA LYS A 243 -14.06 32.07 0.33
C LYS A 243 -13.77 33.11 1.42
N VAL A 244 -14.16 34.31 1.19
CA VAL A 244 -14.09 35.41 2.18
C VAL A 244 -15.50 35.76 2.64
N ASP A 245 -15.73 35.74 3.96
CA ASP A 245 -17.01 36.12 4.56
C ASP A 245 -16.88 37.47 5.25
N LYS A 246 -17.51 38.48 4.63
CA LYS A 246 -17.59 39.86 5.10
C LYS A 246 -18.90 40.16 5.83
N ARG A 247 -19.78 39.16 6.03
CA ARG A 247 -21.17 39.39 6.52
C ARG A 247 -21.31 39.53 8.02
N HIS A 248 -20.31 39.11 8.80
CA HIS A 248 -20.34 39.23 10.26
C HIS A 248 -20.24 40.70 10.67
N PHE A 249 -21.06 41.11 11.66
CA PHE A 249 -20.95 42.44 12.25
C PHE A 249 -19.64 42.57 13.03
N GLY A 250 -18.91 43.68 12.88
CA GLY A 250 -17.68 43.94 13.60
C GLY A 250 -16.51 44.39 12.72
N VAL A 251 -15.36 44.50 13.35
CA VAL A 251 -14.10 45.03 12.76
C VAL A 251 -13.38 43.95 11.92
N PHE A 252 -13.74 42.68 12.12
CA PHE A 252 -13.05 41.55 11.51
C PHE A 252 -13.88 40.89 10.39
N GLN A 253 -13.21 40.35 9.43
CA GLN A 253 -13.71 39.43 8.42
C GLN A 253 -13.06 38.06 8.60
N TYR A 254 -13.65 37.04 7.99
CA TYR A 254 -13.18 35.64 8.07
C TYR A 254 -12.95 35.11 6.67
N ALA A 255 -11.93 34.29 6.50
CA ALA A 255 -11.70 33.60 5.24
C ALA A 255 -11.61 32.08 5.46
N GLU A 256 -12.32 31.31 4.65
CA GLU A 256 -12.21 29.87 4.62
C GLU A 256 -11.07 29.50 3.67
N LEU A 257 -10.19 28.59 4.13
CA LEU A 257 -9.06 28.12 3.35
C LEU A 257 -8.99 26.58 3.34
N VAL A 258 -8.47 26.06 2.25
CA VAL A 258 -8.13 24.65 2.11
C VAL A 258 -6.64 24.49 2.37
N PRO A 259 -6.26 23.57 3.27
CA PRO A 259 -4.86 23.21 3.48
C PRO A 259 -4.18 22.80 2.17
N LYS A 260 -2.92 23.17 2.00
CA LYS A 260 -2.14 22.75 0.82
C LYS A 260 -1.76 21.28 0.91
N VAL A 261 -1.53 20.78 2.12
CA VAL A 261 -1.16 19.41 2.40
C VAL A 261 -2.39 18.51 2.42
N ASP A 262 -2.35 17.38 1.76
CA ASP A 262 -3.37 16.33 1.91
C ASP A 262 -3.17 15.59 3.24
N LEU A 263 -3.85 16.08 4.28
CA LEU A 263 -3.74 15.55 5.64
C LEU A 263 -4.34 14.15 5.81
N ALA A 264 -5.09 13.65 4.82
CA ALA A 264 -5.65 12.30 4.85
C ALA A 264 -4.65 11.23 4.34
N ARG A 265 -3.60 11.67 3.64
CA ARG A 265 -2.60 10.77 3.00
C ARG A 265 -1.18 11.07 3.45
N LEU A 266 -1.04 11.41 4.72
CA LEU A 266 0.28 11.65 5.30
C LEU A 266 1.01 10.32 5.53
N GLU A 267 2.22 10.20 5.00
CA GLU A 267 3.09 9.04 5.20
C GLU A 267 4.38 9.45 5.92
N GLU A 268 5.06 10.50 5.47
CA GLU A 268 6.26 11.03 6.09
C GLU A 268 6.09 12.52 6.39
N VAL A 269 6.65 12.94 7.51
CA VAL A 269 6.62 14.33 7.97
C VAL A 269 7.99 14.77 8.52
N PHE A 270 8.20 16.06 8.64
CA PHE A 270 9.37 16.65 9.32
C PHE A 270 8.93 17.37 10.57
N VAL A 271 9.63 17.11 11.68
CA VAL A 271 9.50 17.88 12.91
C VAL A 271 10.63 18.90 12.96
N ILE A 272 10.30 20.17 13.14
CA ILE A 272 11.27 21.25 13.30
C ILE A 272 11.81 21.20 14.73
N THR A 273 13.07 20.81 14.89
CA THR A 273 13.69 20.61 16.20
C THR A 273 14.36 21.85 16.74
N GLU A 274 14.88 22.72 15.87
CA GLU A 274 15.47 24.00 16.26
C GLU A 274 14.93 25.11 15.36
N PHE A 275 14.18 26.01 15.96
CA PHE A 275 13.78 27.26 15.35
C PHE A 275 14.30 28.39 16.23
N SER A 276 15.43 28.98 15.85
CA SER A 276 15.93 30.18 16.48
C SER A 276 15.26 31.39 15.87
N ILE A 277 14.40 32.05 16.64
CA ILE A 277 14.00 33.42 16.28
C ILE A 277 15.32 34.23 16.32
N PRO A 278 15.69 34.95 15.24
CA PRO A 278 16.81 35.88 15.29
C PRO A 278 16.55 36.85 16.45
N THR A 279 17.25 36.65 17.54
CA THR A 279 17.18 37.59 18.66
C THR A 279 17.58 38.95 18.11
N PRO A 280 16.72 40.00 18.23
CA PRO A 280 17.16 41.34 17.85
C PRO A 280 18.47 41.61 18.57
N LEU A 281 19.49 42.01 17.81
CA LEU A 281 20.77 42.39 18.40
C LEU A 281 20.49 43.29 19.58
N PRO A 282 21.10 43.05 20.76
CA PRO A 282 20.91 43.93 21.92
C PRO A 282 21.17 45.37 21.44
N GLN A 283 20.16 46.21 21.53
CA GLN A 283 20.37 47.63 21.27
C GLN A 283 21.35 48.09 22.35
N GLU A 284 22.59 48.36 21.94
CA GLU A 284 23.59 48.93 22.79
C GLU A 284 23.02 50.24 23.32
N ASP A 285 22.66 50.25 24.60
CA ASP A 285 22.03 51.40 25.26
C ASP A 285 23.06 52.54 25.30
N LYS A 286 23.05 53.36 24.26
CA LYS A 286 23.91 54.56 24.13
C LYS A 286 23.72 55.58 25.26
N ARG A 287 22.80 55.32 26.23
CA ARG A 287 22.51 56.21 27.34
C ARG A 287 23.47 56.07 28.54
N ILE A 288 24.29 55.01 28.59
CA ILE A 288 25.21 54.79 29.75
C ILE A 288 26.56 55.52 29.59
N LYS A 289 26.95 55.97 28.39
CA LYS A 289 28.25 56.68 28.20
C LYS A 289 28.22 58.18 28.45
N ALA A 290 27.09 58.81 28.82
CA ALA A 290 26.97 60.27 28.96
C ALA A 290 27.04 60.80 30.41
N ARG A 291 27.38 59.98 31.41
CA ARG A 291 27.58 60.45 32.81
C ARG A 291 28.90 60.01 33.32
N LYS A 292 30.00 60.65 32.87
CA LYS A 292 31.21 60.82 33.69
C LYS A 292 31.03 62.09 34.52
N PRO A 293 31.08 62.07 35.90
CA PRO A 293 31.11 63.26 36.70
C PRO A 293 32.51 63.83 36.60
N THR A 294 32.60 65.06 36.11
CA THR A 294 33.79 65.91 36.24
C THR A 294 34.04 66.16 37.73
N GLY A 295 35.07 65.52 38.24
CA GLY A 295 35.58 65.79 39.61
C GLY A 295 36.14 67.18 39.72
N GLY A 296 35.46 68.04 40.49
CA GLY A 296 35.96 69.32 40.96
C GLY A 296 36.90 69.09 42.14
N SER A 297 38.16 69.50 41.99
CA SER A 297 39.19 69.58 43.01
C SER A 297 38.88 70.70 44.03
N PRO A 298 38.96 70.48 45.32
CA PRO A 298 38.87 71.57 46.29
C PRO A 298 40.20 72.30 46.41
N LYS A 299 40.25 73.61 46.14
CA LYS A 299 41.33 74.52 46.51
C LYS A 299 41.32 74.78 48.03
N LYS A 300 42.45 74.61 48.59
CA LYS A 300 42.82 75.06 49.96
C LYS A 300 42.70 76.58 50.14
N ARG A 301 42.12 76.93 51.24
CA ARG A 301 42.61 77.88 52.19
C ARG A 301 41.89 77.72 53.54
#